data_9d43f4f3ad2ca14be93bdac5563556b1
#
_entry.id   9d43f4f3ad2ca14be93bdac5563556b1
#
_cell.length_a   1.000
_cell.length_b   1.000
_cell.length_c   1.000
_cell.angle_alpha   90.00
_cell.angle_beta   90.00
_cell.angle_gamma   90.00
#
_symmetry.space_group_name_H-M   'P 1'
#
loop_
_entity.id
_entity.type
_entity.pdbx_description
1 polymer ?
#
loop_
_entity_poly.entity_id
_entity_poly.type
_entity_poly.pdbx_seq_one_letter_code
_entity_poly.pdbx_strand_id
1 'polypeptide(L)'
;MSLKFKKTVEYFAKLQGIGPRQATRIVVALLGWPKTEVKQFSQTLLDLAEGISLCQDCFNLSEETKCQICSDPRREQSKICIVEKVTDLGSIEKTGLYRGLYHVLGGAIDPVEGLLPRSLRIKELLLRVENFKVNNTNGSTSSPQVGQTKELEIILATNPNTQGETTALYLEEILKPMEVKTSRLAKGLSSGSYLEYVDSITLQNAFKNRR
;
A
#
# COMPACT_ATOMS: atom_id res chain seq x y z
N MET A 1 34.10 -23.97 6.78
CA MET A 1 33.36 -22.90 6.05
C MET A 1 33.80 -21.54 6.55
N SER A 2 34.16 -20.60 5.69
CA SER A 2 34.64 -19.26 6.09
C SER A 2 33.58 -18.51 6.91
N LEU A 3 33.99 -17.76 7.94
CA LEU A 3 33.10 -16.94 8.76
C LEU A 3 32.32 -15.90 7.90
N LYS A 4 33.02 -15.29 6.94
CA LYS A 4 32.40 -14.33 5.99
C LYS A 4 31.28 -14.98 5.19
N PHE A 5 31.49 -16.19 4.68
CA PHE A 5 30.47 -16.94 3.96
C PHE A 5 29.21 -17.20 4.83
N LYS A 6 29.41 -17.70 6.06
CA LYS A 6 28.29 -17.97 6.97
C LYS A 6 27.47 -16.72 7.28
N LYS A 7 28.13 -15.60 7.63
CA LYS A 7 27.43 -14.33 7.88
C LYS A 7 26.60 -13.85 6.68
N THR A 8 27.15 -13.97 5.47
CA THR A 8 26.41 -13.56 4.26
C THR A 8 25.17 -14.43 4.05
N VAL A 9 25.30 -15.76 4.25
CA VAL A 9 24.15 -16.69 4.17
C VAL A 9 23.10 -16.33 5.21
N GLU A 10 23.48 -16.00 6.44
CA GLU A 10 22.57 -15.58 7.51
C GLU A 10 21.78 -14.32 7.14
N TYR A 11 22.41 -13.33 6.49
CA TYR A 11 21.70 -12.14 6.02
C TYR A 11 20.66 -12.46 4.94
N PHE A 12 21.02 -13.27 3.94
CA PHE A 12 20.04 -13.67 2.91
C PHE A 12 18.92 -14.53 3.48
N ALA A 13 19.20 -15.37 4.48
CA ALA A 13 18.18 -16.20 5.14
C ALA A 13 17.18 -15.39 6.00
N LYS A 14 17.46 -14.11 6.32
CA LYS A 14 16.50 -13.20 6.98
C LYS A 14 15.44 -12.66 6.01
N LEU A 15 15.67 -12.78 4.70
CA LEU A 15 14.72 -12.29 3.70
C LEU A 15 13.51 -13.24 3.65
N GLN A 16 12.32 -12.66 3.60
CA GLN A 16 11.08 -13.43 3.56
C GLN A 16 11.05 -14.37 2.35
N GLY A 17 10.71 -15.63 2.57
CA GLY A 17 10.66 -16.66 1.53
C GLY A 17 12.03 -17.29 1.19
N ILE A 18 13.13 -16.84 1.79
CA ILE A 18 14.47 -17.38 1.56
C ILE A 18 14.90 -18.26 2.74
N GLY A 19 14.83 -19.57 2.56
CA GLY A 19 15.34 -20.53 3.54
C GLY A 19 16.86 -20.69 3.47
N PRO A 20 17.50 -21.34 4.48
CA PRO A 20 18.95 -21.50 4.57
C PRO A 20 19.60 -22.13 3.33
N ARG A 21 18.93 -23.11 2.72
CA ARG A 21 19.42 -23.77 1.49
C ARG A 21 19.44 -22.79 0.31
N GLN A 22 18.39 -22.00 0.15
CA GLN A 22 18.30 -21.02 -0.93
C GLN A 22 19.29 -19.88 -0.71
N ALA A 23 19.42 -19.38 0.53
CA ALA A 23 20.44 -18.39 0.90
C ALA A 23 21.86 -18.86 0.55
N THR A 24 22.20 -20.12 0.86
CA THR A 24 23.49 -20.71 0.50
C THR A 24 23.72 -20.69 -1.02
N ARG A 25 22.69 -21.08 -1.82
CA ARG A 25 22.80 -21.06 -3.29
C ARG A 25 23.00 -19.64 -3.85
N ILE A 26 22.31 -18.64 -3.29
CA ILE A 26 22.49 -17.23 -3.67
C ILE A 26 23.91 -16.78 -3.41
N VAL A 27 24.45 -17.06 -2.21
CA VAL A 27 25.82 -16.65 -1.85
C VAL A 27 26.87 -17.34 -2.74
N VAL A 28 26.68 -18.62 -3.07
CA VAL A 28 27.55 -19.33 -4.00
C VAL A 28 27.49 -18.70 -5.41
N ALA A 29 26.30 -18.35 -5.88
CA ALA A 29 26.15 -17.66 -7.17
C ALA A 29 26.88 -16.30 -7.19
N LEU A 30 26.74 -15.50 -6.11
CA LEU A 30 27.46 -14.22 -5.98
C LEU A 30 28.98 -14.36 -6.01
N LEU A 31 29.54 -15.46 -5.53
CA LEU A 31 30.98 -15.72 -5.61
C LEU A 31 31.46 -15.96 -7.05
N GLY A 32 30.55 -16.33 -7.95
CA GLY A 32 30.82 -16.46 -9.39
C GLY A 32 30.77 -15.14 -10.16
N TRP A 33 30.28 -14.05 -9.56
CA TRP A 33 30.20 -12.75 -10.20
C TRP A 33 31.58 -12.04 -10.24
N PRO A 34 31.82 -11.17 -11.22
CA PRO A 34 32.97 -10.27 -11.20
C PRO A 34 32.98 -9.43 -9.92
N LYS A 35 34.16 -9.21 -9.34
CA LYS A 35 34.31 -8.40 -8.10
C LYS A 35 33.73 -6.99 -8.23
N THR A 36 33.80 -6.41 -9.44
CA THR A 36 33.23 -5.10 -9.76
C THR A 36 31.71 -5.10 -9.63
N GLU A 37 31.04 -6.14 -10.10
CA GLU A 37 29.59 -6.31 -10.03
C GLU A 37 29.13 -6.52 -8.60
N VAL A 38 29.82 -7.35 -7.82
CA VAL A 38 29.51 -7.53 -6.38
C VAL A 38 29.67 -6.22 -5.61
N LYS A 39 30.70 -5.41 -5.94
CA LYS A 39 30.90 -4.09 -5.34
C LYS A 39 29.76 -3.13 -5.70
N GLN A 40 29.36 -3.10 -6.95
CA GLN A 40 28.25 -2.28 -7.43
C GLN A 40 26.95 -2.69 -6.77
N PHE A 41 26.66 -3.98 -6.67
CA PHE A 41 25.48 -4.52 -5.99
C PHE A 41 25.44 -4.10 -4.50
N SER A 42 26.57 -4.22 -3.79
CA SER A 42 26.64 -3.79 -2.39
C SER A 42 26.46 -2.28 -2.23
N GLN A 43 26.98 -1.46 -3.15
CA GLN A 43 26.75 -0.01 -3.14
C GLN A 43 25.27 0.32 -3.38
N THR A 44 24.63 -0.32 -4.36
CA THR A 44 23.19 -0.14 -4.62
C THR A 44 22.32 -0.46 -3.39
N LEU A 45 22.71 -1.47 -2.59
CA LEU A 45 22.00 -1.77 -1.34
C LEU A 45 22.19 -0.69 -0.28
N LEU A 46 23.37 -0.08 -0.19
CA LEU A 46 23.62 1.05 0.71
C LEU A 46 22.83 2.28 0.26
N ASP A 47 22.89 2.63 -1.02
CA ASP A 47 22.17 3.76 -1.59
C ASP A 47 20.64 3.61 -1.39
N LEU A 48 20.13 2.38 -1.52
CA LEU A 48 18.72 2.05 -1.23
C LEU A 48 18.36 2.32 0.24
N ALA A 49 19.24 1.90 1.16
CA ALA A 49 18.98 2.04 2.60
C ALA A 49 19.07 3.49 3.08
N GLU A 50 19.91 4.31 2.46
CA GLU A 50 20.14 5.71 2.82
C GLU A 50 19.23 6.66 2.04
N GLY A 51 18.90 6.33 0.78
CA GLY A 51 18.19 7.22 -0.14
C GLY A 51 16.66 7.09 -0.11
N ILE A 52 16.11 5.99 0.44
CA ILE A 52 14.65 5.78 0.44
C ILE A 52 14.05 5.96 1.82
N SER A 53 13.04 6.81 1.89
CA SER A 53 12.23 7.05 3.07
C SER A 53 10.75 6.82 2.77
N LEU A 54 9.89 6.99 3.77
CA LEU A 54 8.45 6.97 3.58
C LEU A 54 7.93 8.39 3.32
N CYS A 55 7.11 8.53 2.29
CA CYS A 55 6.40 9.77 2.01
C CYS A 55 5.60 10.21 3.23
N GLN A 56 5.76 11.46 3.64
CA GLN A 56 5.08 12.00 4.83
C GLN A 56 3.55 12.06 4.71
N ASP A 57 3.00 12.10 3.47
CA ASP A 57 1.56 12.22 3.25
C ASP A 57 0.87 10.85 3.08
N CYS A 58 1.50 9.90 2.38
CA CYS A 58 0.85 8.64 2.00
C CYS A 58 1.58 7.37 2.43
N PHE A 59 2.79 7.49 2.98
CA PHE A 59 3.65 6.38 3.42
C PHE A 59 4.06 5.40 2.32
N ASN A 60 4.01 5.83 1.06
CA ASN A 60 4.69 5.15 -0.04
C ASN A 60 6.20 5.37 0.05
N LEU A 61 6.99 4.52 -0.61
CA LEU A 61 8.43 4.73 -0.75
C LEU A 61 8.72 6.00 -1.56
N SER A 62 9.71 6.77 -1.12
CA SER A 62 10.10 8.04 -1.75
C SER A 62 11.58 8.35 -1.50
N GLU A 63 12.24 8.93 -2.48
CA GLU A 63 13.56 9.52 -2.35
C GLU A 63 13.49 10.94 -1.76
N GLU A 64 12.32 11.57 -1.80
CA GLU A 64 12.04 12.90 -1.28
C GLU A 64 11.01 12.84 -0.13
N THR A 65 10.82 13.96 0.55
CA THR A 65 9.82 14.12 1.62
C THR A 65 8.41 13.72 1.16
N LYS A 66 8.05 14.04 -0.10
CA LYS A 66 6.80 13.63 -0.75
C LYS A 66 7.07 12.81 -1.99
N CYS A 67 6.36 11.70 -2.15
CA CYS A 67 6.50 10.85 -3.34
C CYS A 67 5.90 11.54 -4.58
N GLN A 68 6.29 11.05 -5.77
CA GLN A 68 5.83 11.58 -7.06
C GLN A 68 4.30 11.62 -7.19
N ILE A 69 3.58 10.67 -6.57
CA ILE A 69 2.10 10.65 -6.58
C ILE A 69 1.53 11.81 -5.78
N CYS A 70 2.05 12.06 -4.56
CA CYS A 70 1.57 13.14 -3.71
C CYS A 70 1.99 14.54 -4.21
N SER A 71 3.07 14.63 -4.96
CA SER A 71 3.58 15.88 -5.55
C SER A 71 2.95 16.21 -6.91
N ASP A 72 2.23 15.28 -7.56
CA ASP A 72 1.61 15.51 -8.88
C ASP A 72 0.31 16.33 -8.73
N PRO A 73 0.27 17.60 -9.19
CA PRO A 73 -0.91 18.45 -9.09
C PRO A 73 -2.09 17.99 -9.95
N ARG A 74 -1.87 17.06 -10.88
CA ARG A 74 -2.92 16.50 -11.76
C ARG A 74 -3.75 15.43 -11.05
N ARG A 75 -3.35 15.00 -9.86
CA ARG A 75 -4.07 13.99 -9.07
C ARG A 75 -5.32 14.58 -8.42
N GLU A 76 -6.35 13.77 -8.34
CA GLU A 76 -7.61 14.12 -7.66
C GLU A 76 -7.40 14.11 -6.14
N GLN A 77 -7.25 15.31 -5.55
CA GLN A 77 -6.99 15.47 -4.11
C GLN A 77 -8.17 15.01 -3.24
N SER A 78 -9.38 14.93 -3.80
CA SER A 78 -10.60 14.51 -3.11
C SER A 78 -10.84 12.99 -3.11
N LYS A 79 -9.90 12.19 -3.60
CA LYS A 79 -9.97 10.73 -3.57
C LYS A 79 -8.74 10.14 -2.95
N ILE A 80 -8.91 9.31 -1.92
CA ILE A 80 -7.82 8.59 -1.24
C ILE A 80 -8.09 7.10 -1.28
N CYS A 81 -7.22 6.35 -1.94
CA CYS A 81 -7.25 4.89 -1.96
C CYS A 81 -6.37 4.34 -0.84
N ILE A 82 -6.97 3.59 0.08
CA ILE A 82 -6.29 2.97 1.21
C ILE A 82 -5.84 1.58 0.83
N VAL A 83 -4.54 1.31 0.96
CA VAL A 83 -3.91 0.02 0.67
C VAL A 83 -3.13 -0.49 1.87
N GLU A 84 -2.94 -1.80 1.96
CA GLU A 84 -2.18 -2.40 3.06
C GLU A 84 -0.68 -2.16 2.92
N LYS A 85 -0.12 -2.35 1.71
CA LYS A 85 1.31 -2.32 1.43
C LYS A 85 1.64 -1.47 0.21
N VAL A 86 2.88 -1.05 0.09
CA VAL A 86 3.39 -0.31 -1.07
C VAL A 86 3.29 -1.12 -2.38
N THR A 87 3.38 -2.44 -2.28
CA THR A 87 3.20 -3.36 -3.41
C THR A 87 1.79 -3.33 -4.00
N ASP A 88 0.78 -3.17 -3.13
CA ASP A 88 -0.63 -3.07 -3.53
C ASP A 88 -0.87 -1.77 -4.29
N LEU A 89 -0.32 -0.66 -3.76
CA LEU A 89 -0.30 0.64 -4.43
C LEU A 89 0.29 0.50 -5.84
N GLY A 90 1.48 -0.10 -5.95
CA GLY A 90 2.15 -0.30 -7.24
C GLY A 90 1.32 -1.13 -8.23
N SER A 91 0.54 -2.09 -7.74
CA SER A 91 -0.36 -2.90 -8.58
C SER A 91 -1.54 -2.08 -9.13
N ILE A 92 -2.11 -1.18 -8.32
CA ILE A 92 -3.20 -0.29 -8.74
C ILE A 92 -2.66 0.76 -9.74
N GLU A 93 -1.53 1.39 -9.46
CA GLU A 93 -0.91 2.39 -10.34
C GLU A 93 -0.60 1.84 -11.75
N LYS A 94 -0.15 0.60 -11.85
CA LYS A 94 0.11 -0.06 -13.14
C LYS A 94 -1.11 -0.12 -14.05
N THR A 95 -2.33 -0.07 -13.50
CA THR A 95 -3.55 -0.05 -14.32
C THR A 95 -3.76 1.26 -15.06
N GLY A 96 -3.17 2.36 -14.58
CA GLY A 96 -3.35 3.71 -15.14
C GLY A 96 -4.76 4.29 -15.01
N LEU A 97 -5.68 3.58 -14.36
CA LEU A 97 -7.10 3.98 -14.24
C LEU A 97 -7.36 4.90 -13.06
N TYR A 98 -6.65 4.72 -11.96
CA TYR A 98 -6.85 5.52 -10.75
C TYR A 98 -6.03 6.82 -10.80
N ARG A 99 -6.68 7.94 -10.53
CA ARG A 99 -6.07 9.28 -10.58
C ARG A 99 -6.07 10.01 -9.25
N GLY A 100 -6.51 9.36 -8.18
CA GLY A 100 -6.50 9.91 -6.82
C GLY A 100 -5.17 9.74 -6.09
N LEU A 101 -5.20 10.02 -4.80
CA LEU A 101 -4.10 9.84 -3.87
C LEU A 101 -4.20 8.49 -3.18
N TYR A 102 -3.13 8.09 -2.51
CA TYR A 102 -3.08 6.84 -1.73
C TYR A 102 -2.81 7.10 -0.26
N HIS A 103 -3.10 6.09 0.56
CA HIS A 103 -2.61 5.99 1.93
C HIS A 103 -2.24 4.53 2.22
N VAL A 104 -0.98 4.30 2.57
CA VAL A 104 -0.43 2.97 2.88
C VAL A 104 -0.49 2.73 4.38
N LEU A 105 -1.26 1.73 4.80
CA LEU A 105 -1.43 1.39 6.22
C LEU A 105 -0.18 0.78 6.87
N GLY A 106 0.65 0.10 6.08
CA GLY A 106 1.80 -0.68 6.56
C GLY A 106 1.48 -2.13 6.90
N GLY A 107 0.25 -2.59 6.67
CA GLY A 107 -0.24 -3.95 6.89
C GLY A 107 -1.75 -4.01 7.02
N ALA A 108 -2.25 -5.17 7.48
CA ALA A 108 -3.65 -5.39 7.85
C ALA A 108 -3.75 -5.71 9.34
N ILE A 109 -4.92 -5.53 9.94
CA ILE A 109 -5.20 -5.94 11.31
C ILE A 109 -5.13 -7.47 11.38
N ASP A 110 -4.17 -7.96 12.15
CA ASP A 110 -3.98 -9.38 12.41
C ASP A 110 -3.57 -9.59 13.89
N PRO A 111 -4.55 -9.86 14.77
CA PRO A 111 -4.27 -10.08 16.19
C PRO A 111 -3.39 -11.30 16.46
N VAL A 112 -3.37 -12.29 15.57
CA VAL A 112 -2.55 -13.50 15.71
C VAL A 112 -1.08 -13.16 15.53
N GLU A 113 -0.77 -12.32 14.53
CA GLU A 113 0.59 -11.81 14.29
C GLU A 113 0.92 -10.55 15.12
N GLY A 114 0.03 -10.15 16.03
CA GLY A 114 0.22 -8.98 16.90
C GLY A 114 0.06 -7.62 16.20
N LEU A 115 -0.44 -7.60 14.95
CA LEU A 115 -0.72 -6.38 14.20
C LEU A 115 -2.08 -5.81 14.62
N LEU A 116 -2.04 -4.91 15.57
CA LEU A 116 -3.22 -4.21 16.08
C LEU A 116 -3.43 -2.88 15.33
N PRO A 117 -4.62 -2.27 15.39
CA PRO A 117 -4.90 -0.97 14.74
C PRO A 117 -3.87 0.11 15.07
N ARG A 118 -3.34 0.12 16.31
CA ARG A 118 -2.31 1.08 16.75
C ARG A 118 -0.94 0.88 16.09
N SER A 119 -0.68 -0.29 15.50
CA SER A 119 0.56 -0.60 14.78
C SER A 119 0.48 -0.16 13.32
N LEU A 120 -0.70 0.18 12.84
CA LEU A 120 -0.97 0.62 11.48
C LEU A 120 -1.08 2.16 11.44
N ARG A 121 -0.91 2.73 10.27
CA ARG A 121 -0.95 4.20 10.05
C ARG A 121 -2.38 4.74 9.95
N ILE A 122 -3.24 4.25 10.83
CA ILE A 122 -4.66 4.63 10.88
C ILE A 122 -4.83 6.02 11.51
N LYS A 123 -4.04 6.35 12.53
CA LYS A 123 -4.06 7.67 13.15
C LYS A 123 -3.71 8.77 12.15
N GLU A 124 -2.69 8.53 11.34
CA GLU A 124 -2.24 9.46 10.29
C GLU A 124 -3.28 9.62 9.19
N LEU A 125 -4.02 8.54 8.87
CA LEU A 125 -5.16 8.62 7.95
C LEU A 125 -6.24 9.55 8.48
N LEU A 126 -6.65 9.40 9.74
CA LEU A 126 -7.68 10.23 10.37
C LEU A 126 -7.28 11.72 10.37
N LEU A 127 -6.05 12.02 10.77
CA LEU A 127 -5.50 13.38 10.72
C LEU A 127 -5.51 13.95 9.29
N ARG A 128 -5.21 13.14 8.29
CA ARG A 128 -5.24 13.56 6.89
C ARG A 128 -6.66 13.87 6.42
N VAL A 129 -7.64 13.10 6.83
CA VAL A 129 -9.07 13.34 6.55
C VAL A 129 -9.55 14.63 7.22
N GLU A 130 -9.20 14.85 8.48
CA GLU A 130 -9.52 16.09 9.22
C GLU A 130 -8.91 17.31 8.52
N ASN A 131 -7.64 17.27 8.19
CA ASN A 131 -6.95 18.35 7.49
C ASN A 131 -7.59 18.67 6.14
N PHE A 132 -8.03 17.66 5.38
CA PHE A 132 -8.74 17.87 4.13
C PHE A 132 -10.05 18.63 4.35
N LYS A 133 -10.83 18.29 5.37
CA LYS A 133 -12.08 18.97 5.72
C LYS A 133 -11.84 20.43 6.12
N VAL A 134 -10.89 20.66 7.02
CA VAL A 134 -10.55 22.03 7.50
C VAL A 134 -10.13 22.93 6.33
N ASN A 135 -9.30 22.42 5.43
CA ASN A 135 -8.85 23.21 4.28
C ASN A 135 -9.97 23.53 3.27
N ASN A 136 -10.95 22.62 3.14
CA ASN A 136 -12.10 22.86 2.25
C ASN A 136 -13.18 23.75 2.87
N THR A 137 -13.28 23.84 4.20
CA THR A 137 -14.20 24.76 4.88
C THR A 137 -13.65 26.18 4.95
N ASN A 138 -12.34 26.37 5.05
CA ASN A 138 -11.68 27.68 5.15
C ASN A 138 -11.39 28.34 3.79
N GLY A 139 -11.61 27.64 2.66
CA GLY A 139 -11.40 28.17 1.30
C GLY A 139 -12.46 29.13 0.77
N SER A 140 -13.43 29.59 1.59
CA SER A 140 -14.62 30.36 1.17
C SER A 140 -14.44 31.90 1.24
N THR A 141 -13.23 32.44 1.19
CA THR A 141 -13.02 33.89 1.34
C THR A 141 -12.26 34.56 0.18
N SER A 142 -12.50 34.21 -1.08
CA SER A 142 -12.24 35.15 -2.19
C SER A 142 -12.78 34.64 -3.51
N SER A 143 -13.92 35.17 -3.93
CA SER A 143 -14.65 35.07 -5.19
C SER A 143 -15.88 34.13 -5.18
N PRO A 144 -17.06 34.68 -5.57
CA PRO A 144 -18.29 33.89 -5.68
C PRO A 144 -18.35 33.16 -7.02
N GLN A 145 -17.52 32.16 -7.20
CA GLN A 145 -17.80 31.12 -8.19
C GLN A 145 -18.29 29.91 -7.42
N VAL A 146 -19.52 29.49 -7.73
CA VAL A 146 -20.20 28.31 -7.20
C VAL A 146 -19.29 27.09 -7.36
N GLY A 147 -18.37 26.91 -6.41
CA GLY A 147 -17.46 25.76 -6.31
C GLY A 147 -18.13 24.69 -5.46
N GLN A 148 -18.57 23.63 -6.08
CA GLN A 148 -18.95 22.40 -5.39
C GLN A 148 -17.85 22.07 -4.39
N THR A 149 -18.18 22.04 -3.10
CA THR A 149 -17.32 21.48 -2.06
C THR A 149 -17.05 20.04 -2.48
N LYS A 150 -15.80 19.74 -2.93
CA LYS A 150 -15.43 18.40 -3.38
C LYS A 150 -15.52 17.47 -2.18
N GLU A 151 -16.52 16.61 -2.18
CA GLU A 151 -16.70 15.57 -1.16
C GLU A 151 -15.48 14.61 -1.20
N LEU A 152 -14.90 14.35 -0.03
CA LEU A 152 -13.79 13.40 0.08
C LEU A 152 -14.32 11.97 -0.06
N GLU A 153 -13.77 11.23 -1.00
CA GLU A 153 -14.02 9.80 -1.15
C GLU A 153 -12.82 8.97 -0.66
N ILE A 154 -13.08 8.07 0.28
CA ILE A 154 -12.13 7.08 0.77
C ILE A 154 -12.45 5.74 0.13
N ILE A 155 -11.51 5.20 -0.65
CA ILE A 155 -11.65 3.92 -1.33
C ILE A 155 -10.84 2.88 -0.55
N LEU A 156 -11.51 1.90 0.06
CA LEU A 156 -10.87 0.81 0.78
C LEU A 156 -10.44 -0.29 -0.20
N ALA A 157 -9.13 -0.37 -0.43
CA ALA A 157 -8.49 -1.34 -1.32
C ALA A 157 -7.62 -2.33 -0.54
N THR A 158 -8.18 -2.85 0.57
CA THR A 158 -7.56 -3.93 1.35
C THR A 158 -7.70 -5.26 0.62
N ASN A 159 -6.82 -6.21 0.92
CA ASN A 159 -6.84 -7.52 0.30
C ASN A 159 -8.15 -8.28 0.61
N PRO A 160 -8.67 -9.11 -0.31
CA PRO A 160 -9.91 -9.85 -0.12
C PRO A 160 -9.73 -11.13 0.71
N ASN A 161 -8.92 -11.05 1.79
CA ASN A 161 -8.71 -12.09 2.78
C ASN A 161 -9.32 -11.67 4.13
N THR A 162 -9.29 -12.55 5.12
CA THR A 162 -9.89 -12.31 6.46
C THR A 162 -9.31 -11.06 7.13
N GLN A 163 -7.99 -10.87 7.07
CA GLN A 163 -7.32 -9.73 7.69
C GLN A 163 -7.69 -8.42 7.00
N GLY A 164 -7.68 -8.40 5.66
CA GLY A 164 -8.07 -7.22 4.89
C GLY A 164 -9.56 -6.88 5.05
N GLU A 165 -10.44 -7.88 5.17
CA GLU A 165 -11.86 -7.67 5.45
C GLU A 165 -12.08 -7.08 6.84
N THR A 166 -11.42 -7.63 7.86
CA THR A 166 -11.44 -7.09 9.24
C THR A 166 -10.93 -5.65 9.27
N THR A 167 -9.85 -5.37 8.52
CA THR A 167 -9.29 -4.02 8.42
C THR A 167 -10.25 -3.06 7.77
N ALA A 168 -10.91 -3.47 6.68
CA ALA A 168 -11.90 -2.63 6.00
C ALA A 168 -13.10 -2.29 6.90
N LEU A 169 -13.67 -3.30 7.57
CA LEU A 169 -14.79 -3.08 8.50
C LEU A 169 -14.42 -2.13 9.64
N TYR A 170 -13.22 -2.30 10.21
CA TYR A 170 -12.72 -1.39 11.23
C TYR A 170 -12.58 0.05 10.71
N LEU A 171 -12.03 0.22 9.50
CA LEU A 171 -11.88 1.53 8.87
C LEU A 171 -13.24 2.17 8.57
N GLU A 172 -14.22 1.42 8.08
CA GLU A 172 -15.58 1.90 7.86
C GLU A 172 -16.21 2.44 9.16
N GLU A 173 -16.05 1.71 10.26
CA GLU A 173 -16.58 2.10 11.57
C GLU A 173 -15.98 3.42 12.07
N ILE A 174 -14.65 3.56 12.02
CA ILE A 174 -13.96 4.77 12.52
C ILE A 174 -14.09 5.97 11.59
N LEU A 175 -14.32 5.77 10.29
CA LEU A 175 -14.54 6.85 9.32
C LEU A 175 -16.00 7.34 9.29
N LYS A 176 -16.95 6.52 9.75
CA LYS A 176 -18.39 6.86 9.76
C LYS A 176 -18.70 8.19 10.46
N PRO A 177 -18.17 8.49 11.67
CA PRO A 177 -18.43 9.76 12.34
C PRO A 177 -17.77 10.97 11.62
N MET A 178 -16.85 10.71 10.70
CA MET A 178 -16.21 11.75 9.91
C MET A 178 -17.02 12.17 8.68
N GLU A 179 -18.20 11.56 8.43
CA GLU A 179 -19.09 11.90 7.31
C GLU A 179 -18.38 12.02 5.96
N VAL A 180 -17.45 11.11 5.66
CA VAL A 180 -16.77 10.99 4.37
C VAL A 180 -17.38 9.84 3.58
N LYS A 181 -17.46 10.00 2.27
CA LYS A 181 -17.90 8.93 1.39
C LYS A 181 -16.89 7.78 1.42
N THR A 182 -17.32 6.60 1.84
CA THR A 182 -16.51 5.38 1.83
C THR A 182 -17.00 4.44 0.75
N SER A 183 -16.09 3.88 -0.03
CA SER A 183 -16.36 2.85 -1.02
C SER A 183 -15.32 1.72 -0.92
N ARG A 184 -15.61 0.56 -1.49
CA ARG A 184 -14.71 -0.61 -1.52
C ARG A 184 -14.51 -1.07 -2.96
N LEU A 185 -13.34 -1.64 -3.24
CA LEU A 185 -13.13 -2.28 -4.53
C LEU A 185 -14.13 -3.43 -4.71
N ALA A 186 -14.75 -3.49 -5.89
CA ALA A 186 -15.70 -4.54 -6.21
C ALA A 186 -15.02 -5.91 -6.20
N LYS A 187 -15.67 -6.89 -5.57
CA LYS A 187 -15.27 -8.29 -5.60
C LYS A 187 -16.06 -8.99 -6.72
N GLY A 188 -15.40 -9.86 -7.46
CA GLY A 188 -16.02 -10.57 -8.57
C GLY A 188 -15.16 -11.68 -9.15
N LEU A 189 -15.56 -12.18 -10.30
CA LEU A 189 -14.88 -13.24 -11.02
C LEU A 189 -13.55 -12.74 -11.58
N SER A 190 -12.49 -13.54 -11.44
CA SER A 190 -11.22 -13.29 -12.10
C SER A 190 -11.30 -13.68 -13.58
N SER A 191 -10.68 -12.85 -14.44
CA SER A 191 -10.61 -13.14 -15.88
C SER A 191 -9.90 -14.47 -16.14
N GLY A 192 -10.50 -15.32 -16.96
CA GLY A 192 -9.96 -16.64 -17.32
C GLY A 192 -10.33 -17.78 -16.36
N SER A 193 -11.10 -17.54 -15.30
CA SER A 193 -11.62 -18.61 -14.45
C SER A 193 -12.88 -19.23 -15.06
N TYR A 194 -13.00 -20.56 -14.93
CA TYR A 194 -14.22 -21.28 -15.28
C TYR A 194 -15.20 -21.23 -14.11
N LEU A 195 -16.49 -20.96 -14.39
CA LEU A 195 -17.54 -20.82 -13.37
C LEU A 195 -17.68 -22.05 -12.46
N GLU A 196 -17.42 -23.25 -12.99
CA GLU A 196 -17.51 -24.51 -12.25
C GLU A 196 -16.47 -24.66 -11.12
N TYR A 197 -15.34 -23.90 -11.21
CA TYR A 197 -14.27 -23.94 -10.19
C TYR A 197 -14.29 -22.74 -9.25
N VAL A 198 -15.25 -21.84 -9.43
CA VAL A 198 -15.36 -20.64 -8.59
C VAL A 198 -16.13 -20.98 -7.31
N ASP A 199 -15.59 -20.57 -6.18
CA ASP A 199 -16.24 -20.75 -4.88
C ASP A 199 -17.56 -19.96 -4.79
N SER A 200 -18.46 -20.42 -3.91
CA SER A 200 -19.80 -19.86 -3.76
C SER A 200 -19.81 -18.40 -3.30
N ILE A 201 -18.80 -17.98 -2.50
CA ILE A 201 -18.70 -16.60 -1.99
C ILE A 201 -18.33 -15.65 -3.14
N THR A 202 -17.37 -16.03 -3.97
CA THR A 202 -16.99 -15.25 -5.16
C THR A 202 -18.15 -15.12 -6.14
N LEU A 203 -18.93 -16.19 -6.38
CA LEU A 203 -20.12 -16.14 -7.21
C LEU A 203 -21.19 -15.21 -6.63
N GLN A 204 -21.46 -15.30 -5.32
CA GLN A 204 -22.41 -14.40 -4.66
C GLN A 204 -21.99 -12.93 -4.81
N ASN A 205 -20.71 -12.62 -4.62
CA ASN A 205 -20.18 -11.27 -4.80
C ASN A 205 -20.31 -10.79 -6.25
N ALA A 206 -20.02 -11.66 -7.24
CA ALA A 206 -20.22 -11.34 -8.65
C ALA A 206 -21.68 -11.03 -8.97
N PHE A 207 -22.65 -11.79 -8.41
CA PHE A 207 -24.07 -11.50 -8.58
C PHE A 207 -24.51 -10.20 -7.90
N LYS A 208 -23.99 -9.90 -6.70
CA LYS A 208 -24.29 -8.62 -6.01
C LYS A 208 -23.76 -7.42 -6.78
N ASN A 209 -22.57 -7.56 -7.39
CA ASN A 209 -21.88 -6.48 -8.10
C ASN A 209 -22.12 -6.51 -9.63
N ARG A 210 -23.12 -7.27 -10.12
CA ARG A 210 -23.46 -7.30 -11.56
C ARG A 210 -23.86 -5.92 -12.05
N ARG A 211 -23.40 -5.58 -13.24
CA ARG A 211 -23.76 -4.35 -13.96
C ARG A 211 -24.82 -4.62 -15.01
#